data_f3eb1ebf31b501817a0dee6d40d328fa
#
_entry.id   f3eb1ebf31b501817a0dee6d40d328fa
#
_cell.length_a   1.000
_cell.length_b   1.000
_cell.length_c   1.000
_cell.angle_alpha   90.00
_cell.angle_beta   90.00
_cell.angle_gamma   90.00
#
_symmetry.space_group_name_H-M   'P 1'
#
loop_
_entity.id
_entity.type
_entity.pdbx_description
1 polymer ?
#
loop_
_entity_poly.entity_id
_entity_poly.type
_entity_poly.pdbx_seq_one_letter_code
_entity_poly.pdbx_strand_id
1 'polypeptide(L)'
;MKKGYWVAHVSGLKDQELFQEYVDATGPLAERGDFKFLCVGPVQGTLEGDPMIAGAVLEFESLEKAKSYYYSEDYQKALSILGDNVKDVVLRNIAVIEGM
;
A
#
# COMPACT_ATOMS: atom_id res chain seq x y z
N MET A 1 16.00 -14.12 9.71
CA MET A 1 15.15 -14.09 8.50
C MET A 1 15.03 -12.65 8.01
N LYS A 2 15.15 -12.46 6.71
CA LYS A 2 15.01 -11.14 6.12
C LYS A 2 13.55 -10.70 6.11
N LYS A 3 13.33 -9.41 6.28
CA LYS A 3 12.01 -8.81 6.20
C LYS A 3 11.56 -8.71 4.75
N GLY A 4 10.25 -8.55 4.54
CA GLY A 4 9.70 -8.23 3.25
C GLY A 4 9.04 -6.87 3.30
N TYR A 5 9.01 -6.18 2.17
CA TYR A 5 8.47 -4.81 2.12
C TYR A 5 7.52 -4.65 0.95
N TRP A 6 6.44 -3.93 1.19
CA TRP A 6 5.65 -3.36 0.10
C TRP A 6 6.13 -1.94 -0.10
N VAL A 7 6.43 -1.60 -1.34
CA VAL A 7 6.76 -0.23 -1.72
C VAL A 7 5.67 0.24 -2.66
N ALA A 8 4.92 1.23 -2.23
CA ALA A 8 3.78 1.74 -2.96
C ALA A 8 3.99 3.18 -3.39
N HIS A 9 3.68 3.48 -4.64
CA HIS A 9 3.73 4.84 -5.18
C HIS A 9 2.40 5.16 -5.84
N VAL A 10 1.84 6.31 -5.50
CA VAL A 10 0.59 6.82 -6.08
C VAL A 10 0.93 7.97 -7.02
N SER A 11 0.55 7.83 -8.29
CA SER A 11 0.78 8.86 -9.31
C SER A 11 -0.46 9.69 -9.61
N GLY A 12 -1.63 9.23 -9.26
CA GLY A 12 -2.86 9.96 -9.46
C GLY A 12 -3.97 9.47 -8.56
N LEU A 13 -4.88 10.36 -8.21
CA LEU A 13 -5.99 10.06 -7.31
C LEU A 13 -7.27 10.62 -7.92
N LYS A 14 -8.17 9.73 -8.31
CA LYS A 14 -9.42 10.09 -9.00
C LYS A 14 -10.60 10.23 -8.06
N ASP A 15 -10.66 9.42 -7.01
CA ASP A 15 -11.72 9.45 -6.02
C ASP A 15 -11.12 9.45 -4.63
N GLN A 16 -10.95 10.65 -4.07
CA GLN A 16 -10.32 10.84 -2.77
C GLN A 16 -11.11 10.22 -1.62
N GLU A 17 -12.43 10.35 -1.66
CA GLU A 17 -13.28 9.84 -0.60
C GLU A 17 -13.19 8.31 -0.49
N LEU A 18 -13.28 7.65 -1.64
CA LEU A 18 -13.24 6.19 -1.69
C LEU A 18 -11.85 5.68 -1.29
N PHE A 19 -10.81 6.37 -1.75
CA PHE A 19 -9.46 6.01 -1.37
C PHE A 19 -9.23 6.18 0.12
N GLN A 20 -9.80 7.23 0.72
CA GLN A 20 -9.69 7.45 2.16
C GLN A 20 -10.39 6.34 2.96
N GLU A 21 -11.54 5.86 2.49
CA GLU A 21 -12.23 4.73 3.12
C GLU A 21 -11.34 3.48 3.10
N TYR A 22 -10.66 3.25 1.98
CA TYR A 22 -9.70 2.14 1.87
C TYR A 22 -8.55 2.30 2.87
N VAL A 23 -7.96 3.49 2.95
CA VAL A 23 -6.85 3.76 3.88
C VAL A 23 -7.31 3.53 5.32
N ASP A 24 -8.50 4.01 5.65
CA ASP A 24 -9.06 3.83 7.00
C ASP A 24 -9.26 2.36 7.33
N ALA A 25 -9.63 1.54 6.34
CA ALA A 25 -9.81 0.10 6.54
C ALA A 25 -8.49 -0.63 6.78
N THR A 26 -7.36 -0.10 6.32
CA THR A 26 -6.05 -0.72 6.53
C THR A 26 -5.44 -0.40 7.90
N GLY A 27 -5.89 0.68 8.54
CA GLY A 27 -5.38 1.08 9.85
C GLY A 27 -5.46 0.00 10.91
N PRO A 28 -6.65 -0.61 11.12
CA PRO A 28 -6.79 -1.70 12.10
C PRO A 28 -5.89 -2.91 11.80
N LEU A 29 -5.59 -3.18 10.54
CA LEU A 29 -4.70 -4.28 10.17
C LEU A 29 -3.27 -4.00 10.63
N ALA A 30 -2.82 -2.76 10.50
CA ALA A 30 -1.50 -2.35 10.99
C ALA A 30 -1.46 -2.39 12.51
N GLU A 31 -2.51 -1.91 13.18
CA GLU A 31 -2.60 -1.92 14.64
C GLU A 31 -2.58 -3.35 15.19
N ARG A 32 -3.19 -4.27 14.46
CA ARG A 32 -3.21 -5.69 14.82
C ARG A 32 -1.82 -6.33 14.71
N GLY A 33 -0.91 -5.70 13.97
CA GLY A 33 0.45 -6.19 13.81
C GLY A 33 0.69 -7.01 12.56
N ASP A 34 -0.22 -6.98 11.60
CA ASP A 34 -0.05 -7.71 10.34
C ASP A 34 1.14 -7.16 9.55
N PHE A 35 1.37 -5.87 9.66
CA PHE A 35 2.49 -5.17 9.05
C PHE A 35 2.75 -3.86 9.79
N LYS A 36 3.86 -3.23 9.47
CA LYS A 36 4.25 -1.96 10.08
C LYS A 36 4.47 -0.92 8.99
N PHE A 37 3.84 0.25 9.11
CA PHE A 37 4.17 1.37 8.23
C PHE A 37 5.51 1.95 8.64
N LEU A 38 6.49 1.93 7.74
CA LEU A 38 7.77 2.61 7.96
C LEU A 38 7.65 4.07 7.57
N CYS A 39 6.90 4.34 6.52
CA CYS A 39 6.52 5.69 6.14
C CYS A 39 5.26 5.63 5.29
N VAL A 40 4.46 6.68 5.34
CA VAL A 40 3.26 6.84 4.52
C VAL A 40 2.92 8.32 4.49
N GLY A 41 2.59 8.83 3.33
CA GLY A 41 2.19 10.22 3.21
C GLY A 41 2.51 10.83 1.85
N PRO A 42 2.40 12.16 1.75
CA PRO A 42 2.66 12.86 0.50
C PRO A 42 4.14 12.78 0.14
N VAL A 43 4.41 12.67 -1.16
CA VAL A 43 5.79 12.69 -1.67
C VAL A 43 6.33 14.11 -1.53
N GLN A 44 7.52 14.23 -0.96
CA GLN A 44 8.16 15.54 -0.73
C GLN A 44 9.00 16.01 -1.90
N GLY A 45 9.27 15.15 -2.87
CA GLY A 45 10.00 15.47 -4.08
C GLY A 45 10.26 14.23 -4.89
N THR A 46 10.21 14.38 -6.21
CA THR A 46 10.55 13.31 -7.15
C THR A 46 11.93 13.61 -7.73
N LEU A 47 12.91 12.77 -7.41
CA LEU A 47 14.29 12.99 -7.86
C LEU A 47 14.51 12.57 -9.29
N GLU A 48 13.83 11.54 -9.74
CA GLU A 48 13.89 11.03 -11.10
C GLU A 48 12.57 10.40 -11.49
N GLY A 49 12.22 10.50 -12.74
CA GLY A 49 11.03 9.86 -13.31
C GLY A 49 9.80 10.72 -13.25
N ASP A 50 8.65 10.11 -13.51
CA ASP A 50 7.38 10.82 -13.51
C ASP A 50 6.99 11.24 -12.09
N PRO A 51 6.37 12.41 -11.93
CA PRO A 51 5.98 12.89 -10.60
C PRO A 51 5.03 11.93 -9.90
N MET A 52 5.30 11.69 -8.60
CA MET A 52 4.45 10.91 -7.72
C MET A 52 3.86 11.82 -6.67
N ILE A 53 2.62 11.54 -6.22
CA ILE A 53 1.95 12.40 -5.25
C ILE A 53 1.98 11.85 -3.83
N ALA A 54 2.04 10.53 -3.68
CA ALA A 54 2.07 9.91 -2.36
C ALA A 54 2.78 8.56 -2.44
N GLY A 55 3.14 8.04 -1.28
CA GLY A 55 3.76 6.73 -1.20
C GLY A 55 3.67 6.13 0.17
N ALA A 56 4.04 4.87 0.27
CA ALA A 56 4.10 4.15 1.53
C ALA A 56 5.12 3.03 1.44
N VAL A 57 5.75 2.74 2.58
CA VAL A 57 6.59 1.56 2.72
C VAL A 57 6.07 0.78 3.93
N LEU A 58 5.67 -0.47 3.68
CA LEU A 58 5.17 -1.37 4.70
C LEU A 58 6.18 -2.47 4.95
N GLU A 59 6.43 -2.79 6.22
CA GLU A 59 7.34 -3.86 6.60
C GLU A 59 6.54 -5.07 7.06
N PHE A 60 6.89 -6.24 6.53
CA PHE A 60 6.34 -7.53 6.93
C PHE A 60 7.43 -8.38 7.56
N GLU A 61 7.05 -9.34 8.37
CA GLU A 61 7.99 -10.20 9.06
C GLU A 61 8.91 -10.98 8.12
N SER A 62 8.42 -11.31 6.92
CA SER A 62 9.19 -12.03 5.91
C SER A 62 8.72 -11.70 4.51
N LEU A 63 9.54 -12.04 3.51
CA LEU A 63 9.16 -11.89 2.12
C LEU A 63 7.90 -12.68 1.77
N GLU A 64 7.78 -13.91 2.30
CA GLU A 64 6.62 -14.75 2.04
C GLU A 64 5.34 -14.12 2.56
N LYS A 65 5.40 -13.54 3.76
CA LYS A 65 4.24 -12.85 4.33
C LYS A 65 3.89 -11.60 3.52
N ALA A 66 4.89 -10.86 3.05
CA ALA A 66 4.66 -9.70 2.22
C ALA A 66 3.94 -10.07 0.92
N LYS A 67 4.34 -11.16 0.29
CA LYS A 67 3.70 -11.64 -0.93
C LYS A 67 2.29 -12.16 -0.69
N SER A 68 2.10 -12.98 0.33
CA SER A 68 0.82 -13.63 0.57
C SER A 68 -0.23 -12.68 1.15
N TYR A 69 0.20 -11.65 1.85
CA TYR A 69 -0.73 -10.74 2.51
C TYR A 69 -1.70 -10.05 1.54
N TYR A 70 -1.22 -9.74 0.35
CA TYR A 70 -2.06 -9.10 -0.66
C TYR A 70 -3.32 -9.93 -0.95
N TYR A 71 -3.17 -11.26 -0.93
CA TYR A 71 -4.26 -12.20 -1.24
C TYR A 71 -5.02 -12.65 -0.01
N SER A 72 -4.67 -12.13 1.17
CA SER A 72 -5.39 -12.47 2.41
C SER A 72 -6.82 -11.96 2.36
N GLU A 73 -7.71 -12.64 3.07
CA GLU A 73 -9.11 -12.26 3.12
C GLU A 73 -9.29 -10.85 3.67
N ASP A 74 -8.56 -10.52 4.73
CA ASP A 74 -8.68 -9.21 5.37
C ASP A 74 -8.21 -8.08 4.47
N TYR A 75 -7.08 -8.27 3.76
CA TYR A 75 -6.62 -7.24 2.85
C TYR A 75 -7.55 -7.12 1.64
N GLN A 76 -8.03 -8.25 1.11
CA GLN A 76 -8.95 -8.23 -0.02
C GLN A 76 -10.27 -7.53 0.30
N LYS A 77 -10.73 -7.62 1.56
CA LYS A 77 -11.91 -6.87 2.01
C LYS A 77 -11.64 -5.37 1.94
N ALA A 78 -10.48 -4.92 2.41
CA ALA A 78 -10.11 -3.51 2.33
C ALA A 78 -9.99 -3.06 0.87
N LEU A 79 -9.35 -3.88 0.04
CA LEU A 79 -9.16 -3.58 -1.37
C LEU A 79 -10.49 -3.48 -2.12
N SER A 80 -11.48 -4.28 -1.74
CA SER A 80 -12.80 -4.27 -2.38
C SER A 80 -13.52 -2.93 -2.26
N ILE A 81 -13.13 -2.09 -1.30
CA ILE A 81 -13.68 -0.74 -1.16
C ILE A 81 -13.39 0.08 -2.42
N LEU A 82 -12.26 -0.18 -3.08
CA LEU A 82 -11.89 0.53 -4.31
C LEU A 82 -12.69 0.10 -5.54
N GLY A 83 -13.54 -0.93 -5.40
CA GLY A 83 -14.37 -1.41 -6.50
C GLY A 83 -13.67 -2.40 -7.39
N ASP A 84 -14.34 -2.77 -8.50
CA ASP A 84 -13.84 -3.78 -9.42
C ASP A 84 -12.63 -3.33 -10.23
N ASN A 85 -12.51 -2.03 -10.45
CA ASN A 85 -11.39 -1.48 -11.20
C ASN A 85 -10.68 -0.40 -10.36
N VAL A 86 -9.58 -0.78 -9.75
CA VAL A 86 -8.79 0.11 -8.89
C VAL A 86 -8.38 1.39 -9.61
N LYS A 87 -8.12 1.30 -10.91
CA LYS A 87 -7.70 2.46 -11.72
C LYS A 87 -8.75 3.56 -11.82
N ASP A 88 -10.02 3.25 -11.53
CA ASP A 88 -11.07 4.26 -11.48
C ASP A 88 -10.97 5.15 -10.24
N VAL A 89 -10.23 4.69 -9.23
CA VAL A 89 -10.08 5.40 -7.96
C VAL A 89 -8.67 5.97 -7.80
N VAL A 90 -7.66 5.17 -8.07
CA VAL A 90 -6.27 5.53 -7.82
C VAL A 90 -5.33 4.91 -8.85
N LEU A 91 -4.36 5.70 -9.30
CA LEU A 91 -3.29 5.22 -10.17
C LEU A 91 -2.07 5.00 -9.28
N ARG A 92 -1.69 3.73 -9.11
CA ARG A 92 -0.60 3.37 -8.21
C ARG A 92 0.13 2.11 -8.63
N ASN A 93 1.32 1.94 -8.10
CA ASN A 93 2.08 0.71 -8.20
C ASN A 93 2.38 0.23 -6.79
N ILE A 94 2.28 -1.08 -6.58
CA ILE A 94 2.70 -1.72 -5.34
C ILE A 94 3.66 -2.84 -5.73
N ALA A 95 4.86 -2.82 -5.17
CA ALA A 95 5.87 -3.84 -5.44
C ALA A 95 6.35 -4.45 -4.14
N VAL A 96 6.84 -5.69 -4.21
CA VAL A 96 7.38 -6.41 -3.06
C VAL A 96 8.88 -6.51 -3.20
N ILE A 97 9.61 -6.13 -2.15
CA ILE A 97 11.08 -6.17 -2.13
C ILE A 97 11.51 -6.90 -0.86
N GLU A 98 12.50 -7.77 -1.01
CA GLU A 98 13.09 -8.45 0.14
C GLU A 98 14.11 -7.55 0.82
N GLY A 99 14.10 -7.53 2.16
CA GLY A 99 15.06 -6.76 2.93
C GLY A 99 16.46 -7.34 2.91
N MET A 100 17.40 -6.58 3.39
CA MET A 100 18.81 -6.96 3.45
C MET A 100 19.13 -7.75 4.71
#